data_cbf6821ba268f80c938760d74a2e074c
#
_entry.id   cbf6821ba268f80c938760d74a2e074c
#
_cell.length_a   1.000
_cell.length_b   1.000
_cell.length_c   1.000
_cell.angle_alpha   90.00
_cell.angle_beta   90.00
_cell.angle_gamma   90.00
#
_symmetry.space_group_name_H-M   'P 1'
#
loop_
_entity.id
_entity.type
_entity.pdbx_description
1 polymer ?
#
loop_
_entity_poly.entity_id
_entity_poly.type
_entity_poly.pdbx_seq_one_letter_code
_entity_poly.pdbx_strand_id
1 'polypeptide(L)'
;DTGVAKESKEDRFKFSDVIKVLTNREFVLIALLCVFFYCCIISFRKFATSIIMPRFDIDGQTASVMVSMIPFFTLVFAPLFGAMVDRVGKGTKIMIFGSVLVLLAHLTSAFAPSIPAFGFVGIGMLGLGYSLVPAAMWPSIPKIVPEKNLGTAFSLMYWIQNMGMMLVPVIVGRILDKTGNAINAEYLFIGLAVCSILLAFLLSRASDAKPELALDERVKK
;
A
#
# COMPACT_ATOMS: atom_id res chain seq x y z
N ASP A 1 -0.60 -44.32 11.61
CA ASP A 1 -0.43 -43.88 10.21
C ASP A 1 -0.69 -42.40 10.12
N THR A 2 0.35 -41.62 10.31
CA THR A 2 0.34 -40.19 10.07
C THR A 2 0.52 -39.99 8.57
N GLY A 3 -0.60 -39.82 7.85
CA GLY A 3 -0.63 -39.50 6.41
C GLY A 3 -0.02 -38.10 6.16
N VAL A 4 1.30 -38.00 6.19
CA VAL A 4 2.02 -36.88 5.61
C VAL A 4 1.87 -37.01 4.09
N ALA A 5 1.04 -36.16 3.49
CA ALA A 5 0.92 -36.07 2.06
C ALA A 5 2.34 -35.90 1.47
N LYS A 6 2.78 -36.85 0.64
CA LYS A 6 4.05 -36.73 -0.10
C LYS A 6 3.91 -35.51 -1.00
N GLU A 7 4.69 -34.44 -0.70
CA GLU A 7 4.86 -33.33 -1.64
C GLU A 7 5.19 -33.90 -3.01
N SER A 8 4.38 -33.58 -3.99
CA SER A 8 4.65 -33.98 -5.36
C SER A 8 5.96 -33.32 -5.80
N LYS A 9 6.75 -33.99 -6.64
CA LYS A 9 8.03 -33.45 -7.16
C LYS A 9 7.84 -32.10 -7.91
N GLU A 10 6.60 -31.73 -8.22
CA GLU A 10 6.22 -30.45 -8.86
C GLU A 10 6.16 -29.26 -7.88
N ASP A 11 5.95 -29.49 -6.58
CA ASP A 11 5.82 -28.42 -5.57
C ASP A 11 7.15 -27.94 -5.00
N ARG A 12 8.29 -28.43 -5.48
CA ARG A 12 9.60 -28.01 -5.01
C ARG A 12 9.90 -26.62 -5.55
N PHE A 13 10.22 -25.69 -4.64
CA PHE A 13 10.76 -24.36 -4.96
C PHE A 13 11.91 -24.46 -5.97
N LYS A 14 11.76 -23.79 -7.11
CA LYS A 14 12.81 -23.66 -8.13
C LYS A 14 13.21 -22.21 -8.27
N PHE A 15 14.50 -21.94 -8.21
CA PHE A 15 15.02 -20.57 -8.39
C PHE A 15 14.60 -19.96 -9.76
N SER A 16 14.38 -20.83 -10.76
CA SER A 16 13.83 -20.41 -12.05
C SER A 16 12.44 -19.75 -11.95
N ASP A 17 11.64 -20.12 -10.94
CA ASP A 17 10.30 -19.55 -10.77
C ASP A 17 10.38 -18.14 -10.16
N VAL A 18 11.38 -17.86 -9.33
CA VAL A 18 11.70 -16.50 -8.87
C VAL A 18 12.00 -15.59 -10.06
N ILE A 19 12.88 -16.05 -10.96
CA ILE A 19 13.25 -15.26 -12.16
C ILE A 19 12.02 -15.02 -13.03
N LYS A 20 11.18 -16.03 -13.27
CA LYS A 20 9.95 -15.89 -14.07
C LYS A 20 8.99 -14.87 -13.48
N VAL A 21 8.80 -14.88 -12.16
CA VAL A 21 7.93 -13.91 -11.47
C VAL A 21 8.53 -12.51 -11.55
N LEU A 22 9.84 -12.33 -11.31
CA LEU A 22 10.52 -11.04 -11.37
C LEU A 22 10.67 -10.48 -12.80
N THR A 23 10.60 -11.31 -13.83
CA THR A 23 10.59 -10.86 -15.22
C THR A 23 9.19 -10.54 -15.74
N ASN A 24 8.14 -10.87 -14.99
CA ASN A 24 6.77 -10.49 -15.32
C ASN A 24 6.58 -8.99 -15.04
N ARG A 25 6.34 -8.20 -16.09
CA ARG A 25 6.20 -6.74 -16.02
C ARG A 25 5.06 -6.32 -15.09
N GLU A 26 3.92 -6.97 -15.18
CA GLU A 26 2.74 -6.65 -14.39
C GLU A 26 2.97 -6.97 -12.90
N PHE A 27 3.69 -8.07 -12.62
CA PHE A 27 4.12 -8.38 -11.27
C PHE A 27 5.07 -7.32 -10.70
N VAL A 28 6.04 -6.87 -11.48
CA VAL A 28 6.96 -5.81 -11.04
C VAL A 28 6.22 -4.50 -10.76
N LEU A 29 5.25 -4.13 -11.62
CA LEU A 29 4.44 -2.93 -11.40
C LEU A 29 3.64 -3.00 -10.09
N ILE A 30 2.98 -4.14 -9.82
CA ILE A 30 2.19 -4.29 -8.59
C ILE A 30 3.08 -4.41 -7.35
N ALA A 31 4.26 -5.03 -7.47
CA ALA A 31 5.22 -5.12 -6.37
C ALA A 31 5.79 -3.76 -5.99
N LEU A 32 6.16 -2.94 -6.97
CA LEU A 32 6.60 -1.57 -6.74
C LEU A 32 5.47 -0.69 -6.19
N LEU A 33 4.25 -0.82 -6.72
CA LEU A 33 3.07 -0.15 -6.16
C LEU A 33 2.91 -0.50 -4.68
N CYS A 34 3.01 -1.78 -4.33
CA CYS A 34 2.95 -2.26 -2.96
C CYS A 34 3.98 -1.56 -2.07
N VAL A 35 5.25 -1.53 -2.47
CA VAL A 35 6.32 -0.89 -1.70
C VAL A 35 6.04 0.58 -1.47
N PHE A 36 5.82 1.36 -2.53
CA PHE A 36 5.64 2.80 -2.42
C PHE A 36 4.40 3.13 -1.61
N PHE A 37 3.30 2.42 -1.82
CA PHE A 37 2.06 2.61 -1.09
C PHE A 37 2.21 2.31 0.41
N TYR A 38 2.74 1.13 0.76
CA TYR A 38 2.90 0.75 2.17
C TYR A 38 3.93 1.62 2.90
N CYS A 39 4.98 2.05 2.21
CA CYS A 39 5.97 2.96 2.78
C CYS A 39 5.39 4.32 3.15
N CYS A 40 4.42 4.86 2.37
CA CYS A 40 3.72 6.09 2.74
C CYS A 40 3.04 5.98 4.09
N ILE A 41 2.42 4.83 4.39
CA ILE A 41 1.52 4.69 5.54
C ILE A 41 2.24 4.11 6.75
N ILE A 42 2.91 2.97 6.58
CA ILE A 42 3.53 2.27 7.70
C ILE A 42 4.75 3.02 8.23
N SER A 43 5.56 3.62 7.33
CA SER A 43 6.70 4.43 7.77
C SER A 43 6.24 5.74 8.40
N PHE A 44 5.21 6.40 7.83
CA PHE A 44 4.59 7.57 8.44
C PHE A 44 4.09 7.26 9.85
N ARG A 45 3.33 6.17 10.06
CA ARG A 45 2.80 5.80 11.38
C ARG A 45 3.85 5.72 12.49
N LYS A 46 5.09 5.36 12.16
CA LYS A 46 6.20 5.30 13.14
C LYS A 46 6.59 6.67 13.67
N PHE A 47 6.40 7.72 12.88
CA PHE A 47 6.76 9.10 13.20
C PHE A 47 5.54 10.03 13.30
N ALA A 48 4.33 9.49 13.07
CA ALA A 48 3.11 10.27 12.91
C ALA A 48 2.85 11.21 14.09
N THR A 49 2.97 10.72 15.32
CA THR A 49 2.78 11.55 16.51
C THR A 49 3.77 12.73 16.52
N SER A 50 5.06 12.49 16.26
CA SER A 50 6.09 13.52 16.20
C SER A 50 5.90 14.51 15.05
N ILE A 51 5.22 14.10 13.98
CA ILE A 51 4.92 14.94 12.81
C ILE A 51 3.67 15.78 13.07
N ILE A 52 2.57 15.16 13.52
CA ILE A 52 1.26 15.84 13.60
C ILE A 52 1.10 16.73 14.84
N MET A 53 1.76 16.41 15.96
CA MET A 53 1.72 17.26 17.17
C MET A 53 2.12 18.71 16.88
N PRO A 54 3.36 18.99 16.43
CA PRO A 54 3.78 20.36 16.15
C PRO A 54 3.08 20.93 14.92
N ARG A 55 2.61 20.08 14.02
CA ARG A 55 1.99 20.52 12.76
C ARG A 55 0.60 21.10 12.98
N PHE A 56 -0.18 20.54 13.89
CA PHE A 56 -1.55 20.94 14.17
C PHE A 56 -1.75 21.52 15.56
N ASP A 57 -0.66 21.80 16.28
CA ASP A 57 -0.66 22.35 17.64
C ASP A 57 -1.57 21.56 18.60
N ILE A 58 -1.36 20.24 18.65
CA ILE A 58 -2.11 19.32 19.48
C ILE A 58 -1.23 18.58 20.47
N ASP A 59 -1.81 18.14 21.58
CA ASP A 59 -1.12 17.33 22.57
C ASP A 59 -0.88 15.88 22.11
N GLY A 60 0.03 15.18 22.81
CA GLY A 60 0.43 13.83 22.44
C GLY A 60 -0.71 12.79 22.58
N GLN A 61 -1.66 13.02 23.47
CA GLN A 61 -2.81 12.12 23.61
C GLN A 61 -3.72 12.22 22.39
N THR A 62 -4.08 13.42 21.98
CA THR A 62 -4.88 13.70 20.78
C THR A 62 -4.18 13.15 19.53
N ALA A 63 -2.88 13.38 19.39
CA ALA A 63 -2.10 12.84 18.27
C ALA A 63 -2.10 11.31 18.24
N SER A 64 -1.96 10.66 19.40
CA SER A 64 -1.97 9.19 19.49
C SER A 64 -3.36 8.61 19.16
N VAL A 65 -4.43 9.28 19.56
CA VAL A 65 -5.81 8.90 19.17
C VAL A 65 -5.98 9.02 17.67
N MET A 66 -5.55 10.13 17.06
CA MET A 66 -5.60 10.31 15.60
C MET A 66 -4.88 9.16 14.87
N VAL A 67 -3.64 8.86 15.24
CA VAL A 67 -2.85 7.80 14.58
C VAL A 67 -3.50 6.42 14.73
N SER A 68 -4.14 6.17 15.88
CA SER A 68 -4.87 4.91 16.15
C SER A 68 -6.10 4.74 15.26
N MET A 69 -6.64 5.81 14.69
CA MET A 69 -7.75 5.73 13.74
C MET A 69 -7.36 4.98 12.45
N ILE A 70 -6.08 5.03 12.01
CA ILE A 70 -5.64 4.37 10.79
C ILE A 70 -5.94 2.86 10.81
N PRO A 71 -5.44 2.05 11.78
CA PRO A 71 -5.78 0.64 11.86
C PRO A 71 -7.26 0.39 12.17
N PHE A 72 -7.94 1.28 12.90
CA PHE A 72 -9.36 1.18 13.14
C PHE A 72 -10.17 1.32 11.84
N PHE A 73 -9.84 2.28 10.98
CA PHE A 73 -10.44 2.39 9.64
C PHE A 73 -10.23 1.09 8.84
N THR A 74 -9.03 0.51 8.91
CA THR A 74 -8.74 -0.74 8.21
C THR A 74 -9.61 -1.89 8.72
N LEU A 75 -9.78 -2.02 10.04
CA LEU A 75 -10.62 -3.05 10.64
C LEU A 75 -12.07 -2.98 10.15
N VAL A 76 -12.62 -1.76 10.06
CA VAL A 76 -14.01 -1.52 9.66
C VAL A 76 -14.19 -1.58 8.14
N PHE A 77 -13.33 -0.90 7.40
CA PHE A 77 -13.53 -0.68 5.97
C PHE A 77 -12.89 -1.74 5.06
N ALA A 78 -11.88 -2.49 5.49
CA ALA A 78 -11.27 -3.48 4.61
C ALA A 78 -12.26 -4.59 4.17
N PRO A 79 -13.12 -5.15 5.03
CA PRO A 79 -14.15 -6.11 4.58
C PRO A 79 -15.16 -5.48 3.62
N LEU A 80 -15.57 -4.23 3.88
CA LEU A 80 -16.53 -3.51 3.05
C LEU A 80 -15.96 -3.22 1.66
N PHE A 81 -14.71 -2.76 1.61
CA PHE A 81 -14.03 -2.49 0.35
C PHE A 81 -13.68 -3.77 -0.40
N GLY A 82 -13.34 -4.86 0.29
CA GLY A 82 -13.18 -6.17 -0.34
C GLY A 82 -14.46 -6.60 -1.06
N ALA A 83 -15.60 -6.58 -0.36
CA ALA A 83 -16.91 -6.89 -0.96
C ALA A 83 -17.29 -5.92 -2.10
N MET A 84 -16.91 -4.65 -1.99
CA MET A 84 -17.12 -3.66 -3.05
C MET A 84 -16.29 -3.98 -4.29
N VAL A 85 -14.99 -4.30 -4.13
CA VAL A 85 -14.09 -4.67 -5.23
C VAL A 85 -14.61 -5.89 -5.96
N ASP A 86 -15.05 -6.92 -5.22
CA ASP A 86 -15.60 -8.15 -5.81
C ASP A 86 -16.85 -7.88 -6.64
N ARG A 87 -17.72 -6.97 -6.20
CA ARG A 87 -18.97 -6.64 -6.89
C ARG A 87 -18.78 -5.69 -8.06
N VAL A 88 -17.93 -4.68 -7.89
CA VAL A 88 -17.77 -3.60 -8.90
C VAL A 88 -16.72 -3.98 -9.94
N GLY A 89 -15.72 -4.78 -9.56
CA GLY A 89 -14.47 -4.91 -10.31
C GLY A 89 -13.67 -3.61 -10.26
N LYS A 90 -13.06 -3.23 -11.38
CA LYS A 90 -12.27 -2.00 -11.54
C LYS A 90 -11.11 -1.88 -10.54
N GLY A 91 -10.43 -3.00 -10.26
CA GLY A 91 -9.38 -3.08 -9.25
C GLY A 91 -8.29 -2.03 -9.44
N THR A 92 -7.81 -1.83 -10.68
CA THR A 92 -6.75 -0.85 -10.97
C THR A 92 -7.20 0.59 -10.73
N LYS A 93 -8.47 0.93 -11.08
CA LYS A 93 -9.05 2.26 -10.85
C LYS A 93 -9.20 2.54 -9.35
N ILE A 94 -9.56 1.51 -8.58
CA ILE A 94 -9.67 1.58 -7.11
C ILE A 94 -8.30 1.80 -6.48
N MET A 95 -7.24 1.13 -6.98
CA MET A 95 -5.87 1.36 -6.53
C MET A 95 -5.41 2.80 -6.81
N ILE A 96 -5.74 3.37 -7.97
CA ILE A 96 -5.45 4.78 -8.29
C ILE A 96 -6.17 5.69 -7.29
N PHE A 97 -7.48 5.51 -7.11
CA PHE A 97 -8.26 6.35 -6.22
C PHE A 97 -7.77 6.30 -4.77
N GLY A 98 -7.48 5.10 -4.24
CA GLY A 98 -6.94 4.96 -2.91
C GLY A 98 -5.54 5.58 -2.73
N SER A 99 -4.68 5.49 -3.77
CA SER A 99 -3.36 6.15 -3.76
C SER A 99 -3.50 7.67 -3.81
N VAL A 100 -4.50 8.21 -4.52
CA VAL A 100 -4.83 9.65 -4.51
C VAL A 100 -5.28 10.10 -3.12
N LEU A 101 -6.10 9.32 -2.41
CA LEU A 101 -6.48 9.63 -1.02
C LEU A 101 -5.24 9.72 -0.11
N VAL A 102 -4.27 8.82 -0.27
CA VAL A 102 -3.01 8.86 0.49
C VAL A 102 -2.20 10.10 0.14
N LEU A 103 -2.11 10.48 -1.14
CA LEU A 103 -1.45 11.73 -1.54
C LEU A 103 -2.13 12.95 -0.91
N LEU A 104 -3.45 13.03 -0.98
CA LEU A 104 -4.22 14.13 -0.39
C LEU A 104 -4.04 14.19 1.12
N ALA A 105 -3.94 13.07 1.81
CA ALA A 105 -3.64 13.00 3.23
C ALA A 105 -2.29 13.66 3.56
N HIS A 106 -1.23 13.31 2.83
CA HIS A 106 0.10 13.90 3.05
C HIS A 106 0.17 15.37 2.63
N LEU A 107 -0.54 15.77 1.55
CA LEU A 107 -0.66 17.18 1.18
C LEU A 107 -1.40 17.98 2.27
N THR A 108 -2.45 17.41 2.86
CA THR A 108 -3.16 18.03 3.99
C THR A 108 -2.23 18.18 5.19
N SER A 109 -1.46 17.15 5.52
CA SER A 109 -0.47 17.21 6.59
C SER A 109 0.59 18.27 6.33
N ALA A 110 1.09 18.42 5.09
CA ALA A 110 2.14 19.37 4.75
C ALA A 110 1.65 20.83 4.66
N PHE A 111 0.48 21.07 4.07
CA PHE A 111 0.09 22.41 3.58
C PHE A 111 -1.19 22.97 4.17
N ALA A 112 -2.08 22.16 4.80
CA ALA A 112 -3.32 22.68 5.36
C ALA A 112 -3.05 23.65 6.53
N PRO A 113 -4.01 24.49 6.91
CA PRO A 113 -3.92 25.30 8.12
C PRO A 113 -3.64 24.46 9.37
N SER A 114 -2.90 25.02 10.34
CA SER A 114 -2.56 24.34 11.61
C SER A 114 -3.79 24.29 12.54
N ILE A 115 -4.83 23.58 12.10
CA ILE A 115 -6.08 23.37 12.80
C ILE A 115 -6.29 21.88 12.99
N PRO A 116 -6.58 21.37 14.21
CA PRO A 116 -6.73 19.95 14.49
C PRO A 116 -7.68 19.21 13.54
N ALA A 117 -8.75 19.86 13.08
CA ALA A 117 -9.70 19.28 12.15
C ALA A 117 -9.05 18.76 10.84
N PHE A 118 -8.06 19.50 10.30
CA PHE A 118 -7.33 19.04 9.10
C PHE A 118 -6.45 17.81 9.40
N GLY A 119 -5.91 17.69 10.62
CA GLY A 119 -5.22 16.50 11.07
C GLY A 119 -6.14 15.26 11.04
N PHE A 120 -7.35 15.38 11.60
CA PHE A 120 -8.36 14.31 11.55
C PHE A 120 -8.76 13.95 10.11
N VAL A 121 -8.98 14.95 9.25
CA VAL A 121 -9.30 14.72 7.82
C VAL A 121 -8.16 13.99 7.11
N GLY A 122 -6.91 14.43 7.29
CA GLY A 122 -5.72 13.78 6.71
C GLY A 122 -5.58 12.32 7.15
N ILE A 123 -5.67 12.07 8.45
CA ILE A 123 -5.61 10.70 9.00
C ILE A 123 -6.79 9.84 8.52
N GLY A 124 -7.99 10.42 8.40
CA GLY A 124 -9.17 9.73 7.84
C GLY A 124 -8.93 9.31 6.38
N MET A 125 -8.45 10.21 5.54
CA MET A 125 -8.10 9.90 4.14
C MET A 125 -7.00 8.82 4.06
N LEU A 126 -6.00 8.89 4.94
CA LEU A 126 -4.92 7.89 5.00
C LEU A 126 -5.47 6.51 5.37
N GLY A 127 -6.34 6.43 6.38
CA GLY A 127 -6.98 5.19 6.82
C GLY A 127 -7.91 4.58 5.75
N LEU A 128 -8.68 5.42 5.05
CA LEU A 128 -9.52 4.97 3.93
C LEU A 128 -8.67 4.44 2.77
N GLY A 129 -7.63 5.17 2.36
CA GLY A 129 -6.69 4.71 1.32
C GLY A 129 -6.02 3.40 1.70
N TYR A 130 -5.60 3.27 2.96
CA TYR A 130 -4.96 2.06 3.50
C TYR A 130 -5.91 0.85 3.56
N SER A 131 -7.20 1.07 3.64
CA SER A 131 -8.21 0.00 3.58
C SER A 131 -8.53 -0.38 2.14
N LEU A 132 -8.53 0.60 1.23
CA LEU A 132 -9.03 0.46 -0.13
C LEU A 132 -8.03 -0.19 -1.08
N VAL A 133 -6.78 0.29 -1.10
CA VAL A 133 -5.76 -0.20 -2.05
C VAL A 133 -5.44 -1.67 -1.84
N PRO A 134 -5.15 -2.16 -0.62
CA PRO A 134 -4.89 -3.58 -0.40
C PRO A 134 -6.05 -4.49 -0.77
N ALA A 135 -7.30 -4.03 -0.59
CA ALA A 135 -8.50 -4.78 -0.96
C ALA A 135 -8.57 -5.10 -2.47
N ALA A 136 -7.97 -4.24 -3.32
CA ALA A 136 -7.86 -4.48 -4.76
C ALA A 136 -6.52 -5.10 -5.17
N MET A 137 -5.43 -4.73 -4.50
CA MET A 137 -4.06 -5.08 -4.88
C MET A 137 -3.75 -6.57 -4.65
N TRP A 138 -4.03 -7.08 -3.44
CA TRP A 138 -3.71 -8.47 -3.10
C TRP A 138 -4.46 -9.50 -3.95
N PRO A 139 -5.79 -9.34 -4.22
CA PRO A 139 -6.52 -10.24 -5.11
C PRO A 139 -6.10 -10.14 -6.59
N SER A 140 -5.35 -9.11 -6.98
CA SER A 140 -4.83 -8.99 -8.34
C SER A 140 -3.64 -9.89 -8.63
N ILE A 141 -2.89 -10.34 -7.62
CA ILE A 141 -1.70 -11.18 -7.79
C ILE A 141 -2.01 -12.52 -8.47
N PRO A 142 -3.04 -13.29 -8.05
CA PRO A 142 -3.42 -14.53 -8.72
C PRO A 142 -3.88 -14.36 -10.18
N LYS A 143 -4.25 -13.14 -10.57
CA LYS A 143 -4.62 -12.84 -11.96
C LYS A 143 -3.40 -12.58 -12.86
N ILE A 144 -2.26 -12.21 -12.25
CA ILE A 144 -1.01 -11.85 -12.94
C ILE A 144 -0.06 -13.04 -13.05
N VAL A 145 -0.04 -13.90 -12.03
CA VAL A 145 0.94 -14.98 -11.87
C VAL A 145 0.24 -16.34 -11.92
N PRO A 146 0.78 -17.34 -12.65
CA PRO A 146 0.23 -18.69 -12.68
C PRO A 146 0.12 -19.30 -11.28
N GLU A 147 -0.90 -20.11 -11.04
CA GLU A 147 -1.24 -20.71 -9.74
C GLU A 147 -0.05 -21.41 -9.07
N LYS A 148 0.72 -22.20 -9.83
CA LYS A 148 1.93 -22.88 -9.36
C LYS A 148 3.02 -21.97 -8.80
N ASN A 149 3.02 -20.67 -9.14
CA ASN A 149 4.01 -19.69 -8.73
C ASN A 149 3.47 -18.70 -7.68
N LEU A 150 2.23 -18.87 -7.20
CA LEU A 150 1.59 -17.93 -6.26
C LEU A 150 2.35 -17.81 -4.94
N GLY A 151 2.81 -18.94 -4.38
CA GLY A 151 3.60 -18.92 -3.15
C GLY A 151 4.88 -18.09 -3.31
N THR A 152 5.60 -18.26 -4.42
CA THR A 152 6.79 -17.47 -4.76
C THR A 152 6.44 -16.00 -4.95
N ALA A 153 5.34 -15.70 -5.66
CA ALA A 153 4.90 -14.32 -5.91
C ALA A 153 4.55 -13.59 -4.61
N PHE A 154 3.75 -14.19 -3.73
CA PHE A 154 3.42 -13.60 -2.43
C PHE A 154 4.67 -13.42 -1.55
N SER A 155 5.57 -14.39 -1.51
CA SER A 155 6.82 -14.30 -0.76
C SER A 155 7.69 -13.15 -1.25
N LEU A 156 7.83 -12.98 -2.56
CA LEU A 156 8.57 -11.88 -3.18
C LEU A 156 7.90 -10.53 -2.89
N MET A 157 6.56 -10.45 -2.99
CA MET A 157 5.82 -9.23 -2.64
C MET A 157 6.11 -8.80 -1.21
N TYR A 158 6.00 -9.71 -0.24
CA TYR A 158 6.31 -9.42 1.16
C TYR A 158 7.77 -9.06 1.38
N TRP A 159 8.70 -9.76 0.71
CA TRP A 159 10.12 -9.48 0.84
C TRP A 159 10.46 -8.08 0.33
N ILE A 160 10.02 -7.73 -0.88
CA ILE A 160 10.25 -6.41 -1.49
C ILE A 160 9.58 -5.31 -0.64
N GLN A 161 8.34 -5.52 -0.20
CA GLN A 161 7.62 -4.61 0.69
C GLN A 161 8.41 -4.34 1.98
N ASN A 162 8.90 -5.39 2.66
CA ASN A 162 9.63 -5.25 3.92
C ASN A 162 10.97 -4.54 3.73
N MET A 163 11.65 -4.71 2.60
CA MET A 163 12.87 -3.94 2.28
C MET A 163 12.57 -2.44 2.24
N GLY A 164 11.49 -2.02 1.59
CA GLY A 164 11.04 -0.62 1.61
C GLY A 164 10.71 -0.13 3.01
N MET A 165 9.92 -0.91 3.76
CA MET A 165 9.53 -0.56 5.14
C MET A 165 10.69 -0.58 6.14
N MET A 166 11.82 -1.19 5.80
CA MET A 166 13.08 -1.08 6.56
C MET A 166 13.83 0.20 6.20
N LEU A 167 13.94 0.52 4.92
CA LEU A 167 14.76 1.64 4.43
C LEU A 167 14.12 3.01 4.66
N VAL A 168 12.82 3.15 4.37
CA VAL A 168 12.14 4.45 4.41
C VAL A 168 12.14 5.07 5.81
N PRO A 169 11.88 4.35 6.93
CA PRO A 169 11.98 4.93 8.26
C PRO A 169 13.39 5.44 8.60
N VAL A 170 14.44 4.82 8.10
CA VAL A 170 15.82 5.28 8.29
C VAL A 170 16.03 6.63 7.59
N ILE A 171 15.48 6.77 6.38
CA ILE A 171 15.54 8.04 5.63
C ILE A 171 14.73 9.12 6.37
N VAL A 172 13.51 8.81 6.81
CA VAL A 172 12.66 9.73 7.58
C VAL A 172 13.35 10.19 8.86
N GLY A 173 13.91 9.25 9.65
CA GLY A 173 14.65 9.59 10.86
C GLY A 173 15.80 10.56 10.57
N ARG A 174 16.61 10.29 9.54
CA ARG A 174 17.71 11.20 9.12
C ARG A 174 17.24 12.57 8.68
N ILE A 175 16.08 12.65 8.00
CA ILE A 175 15.48 13.94 7.60
C ILE A 175 15.10 14.73 8.86
N LEU A 176 14.40 14.10 9.80
CA LEU A 176 13.97 14.74 11.04
C LEU A 176 15.16 15.19 11.90
N ASP A 177 16.17 14.32 12.06
CA ASP A 177 17.39 14.64 12.84
C ASP A 177 18.18 15.82 12.24
N LYS A 178 18.27 15.88 10.91
CA LYS A 178 19.04 16.93 10.23
C LYS A 178 18.31 18.26 10.13
N THR A 179 16.99 18.24 9.97
CA THR A 179 16.22 19.44 9.63
C THR A 179 15.42 19.98 10.81
N GLY A 180 15.12 19.13 11.80
CA GLY A 180 14.21 19.50 12.90
C GLY A 180 12.78 19.83 12.44
N ASN A 181 12.47 19.62 11.15
CA ASN A 181 11.22 20.05 10.55
C ASN A 181 10.43 18.86 9.98
N ALA A 182 9.26 18.61 10.57
CA ALA A 182 8.36 17.52 10.19
C ALA A 182 7.86 17.62 8.73
N ILE A 183 7.73 18.84 8.17
CA ILE A 183 7.28 19.06 6.78
C ILE A 183 8.24 18.42 5.78
N ASN A 184 9.54 18.39 6.07
CA ASN A 184 10.51 17.75 5.18
C ASN A 184 10.33 16.25 5.08
N ALA A 185 9.83 15.58 6.11
CA ALA A 185 9.43 14.18 6.06
C ALA A 185 8.16 13.99 5.20
N GLU A 186 7.22 14.93 5.27
CA GLU A 186 6.01 14.89 4.43
C GLU A 186 6.33 14.99 2.94
N TYR A 187 7.35 15.77 2.53
CA TYR A 187 7.77 15.80 1.12
C TYR A 187 8.23 14.44 0.61
N LEU A 188 8.89 13.65 1.45
CA LEU A 188 9.24 12.27 1.08
C LEU A 188 7.97 11.42 0.88
N PHE A 189 7.01 11.49 1.80
CA PHE A 189 5.77 10.71 1.70
C PHE A 189 4.92 11.15 0.50
N ILE A 190 4.86 12.44 0.19
CA ILE A 190 4.23 12.97 -1.03
C ILE A 190 4.89 12.36 -2.28
N GLY A 191 6.22 12.34 -2.34
CA GLY A 191 6.96 11.72 -3.44
C GLY A 191 6.64 10.24 -3.61
N LEU A 192 6.63 9.47 -2.51
CA LEU A 192 6.26 8.05 -2.52
C LEU A 192 4.80 7.84 -2.98
N ALA A 193 3.86 8.70 -2.53
CA ALA A 193 2.46 8.62 -2.93
C ALA A 193 2.28 8.93 -4.42
N VAL A 194 3.00 9.90 -4.97
CA VAL A 194 3.01 10.18 -6.42
C VAL A 194 3.53 8.98 -7.19
N CYS A 195 4.63 8.35 -6.76
CA CYS A 195 5.13 7.12 -7.37
C CYS A 195 4.09 6.00 -7.33
N SER A 196 3.38 5.85 -6.20
CA SER A 196 2.29 4.88 -6.06
C SER A 196 1.17 5.11 -7.09
N ILE A 197 0.73 6.36 -7.28
CA ILE A 197 -0.28 6.72 -8.28
C ILE A 197 0.20 6.40 -9.70
N LEU A 198 1.44 6.76 -10.03
CA LEU A 198 2.02 6.49 -11.35
C LEU A 198 2.07 4.98 -11.64
N LEU A 199 2.48 4.18 -10.67
CA LEU A 199 2.52 2.72 -10.79
C LEU A 199 1.14 2.10 -10.92
N ALA A 200 0.15 2.58 -10.14
CA ALA A 200 -1.24 2.16 -10.28
C ALA A 200 -1.81 2.52 -11.66
N PHE A 201 -1.46 3.70 -12.18
CA PHE A 201 -1.85 4.12 -13.53
C PHE A 201 -1.19 3.25 -14.62
N LEU A 202 0.11 2.96 -14.50
CA LEU A 202 0.81 2.07 -15.42
C LEU A 202 0.22 0.65 -15.39
N LEU A 203 -0.15 0.15 -14.21
CA LEU A 203 -0.82 -1.13 -14.06
C LEU A 203 -2.22 -1.11 -14.72
N SER A 204 -2.96 -0.01 -14.57
CA SER A 204 -4.25 0.17 -15.26
C SER A 204 -4.09 0.13 -16.78
N ARG A 205 -3.08 0.81 -17.31
CA ARG A 205 -2.77 0.78 -18.77
C ARG A 205 -2.34 -0.62 -19.22
N ALA A 206 -1.59 -1.35 -18.41
CA ALA A 206 -1.23 -2.73 -18.71
C ALA A 206 -2.46 -3.65 -18.71
N SER A 207 -3.41 -3.44 -17.79
CA SER A 207 -4.70 -4.14 -17.75
C SER A 207 -5.56 -3.84 -18.98
N ASP A 208 -5.64 -2.57 -19.41
CA ASP A 208 -6.37 -2.18 -20.61
C ASP A 208 -5.76 -2.79 -21.88
N ALA A 209 -4.43 -2.96 -21.93
CA ALA A 209 -3.70 -3.56 -23.06
C ALA A 209 -3.77 -5.10 -23.06
N LYS A 210 -4.05 -5.73 -21.93
CA LYS A 210 -4.11 -7.19 -21.73
C LYS A 210 -5.41 -7.56 -20.99
N PRO A 211 -6.57 -7.56 -21.68
CA PRO A 211 -7.86 -7.88 -21.06
C PRO A 211 -7.89 -9.26 -20.39
N GLU A 212 -7.06 -10.20 -20.88
CA GLU A 212 -6.93 -11.55 -20.34
C GLU A 212 -6.49 -11.58 -18.86
N LEU A 213 -5.85 -10.52 -18.35
CA LEU A 213 -5.49 -10.40 -16.92
C LEU A 213 -6.70 -10.18 -16.01
N ALA A 214 -7.82 -9.73 -16.58
CA ALA A 214 -9.09 -9.53 -15.87
C ALA A 214 -8.97 -8.71 -14.56
N LEU A 215 -7.98 -7.78 -14.45
CA LEU A 215 -7.71 -7.02 -13.22
C LEU A 215 -8.89 -6.11 -12.84
N ASP A 216 -9.61 -5.62 -13.84
CA ASP A 216 -10.78 -4.75 -13.68
C ASP A 216 -12.12 -5.49 -13.85
N GLU A 217 -12.11 -6.81 -14.01
CA GLU A 217 -13.32 -7.61 -14.05
C GLU A 217 -13.85 -7.95 -12.65
N ARG A 218 -15.17 -8.12 -12.58
CA ARG A 218 -15.86 -8.58 -11.38
C ARG A 218 -15.53 -10.04 -11.10
N VAL A 219 -15.53 -10.42 -9.84
CA VAL A 219 -15.48 -11.84 -9.48
C VAL A 219 -16.77 -12.51 -9.94
N LYS A 220 -16.67 -13.43 -10.88
CA LYS A 220 -17.81 -14.25 -11.29
C LYS A 220 -18.17 -15.19 -10.13
N LYS A 221 -19.39 -15.06 -9.62
CA LYS A 221 -19.95 -15.99 -8.63
C LYS A 221 -20.33 -17.31 -9.29
#